data_0a43ae95e375c796a93edf2496245ad5
#
_entry.id   0a43ae95e375c796a93edf2496245ad5
#
_cell.length_a   1.000
_cell.length_b   1.000
_cell.length_c   1.000
_cell.angle_alpha   90.00
_cell.angle_beta   90.00
_cell.angle_gamma   90.00
#
_symmetry.space_group_name_H-M   'P 1'
#
loop_
_entity.id
_entity.type
_entity.pdbx_description
1 polymer ?
#
loop_
_entity_poly.entity_id
_entity_poly.type
_entity_poly.pdbx_seq_one_letter_code
_entity_poly.pdbx_strand_id
1 'polypeptide(L)'
;VIFSNPNKRIVLNSIIHPVVKKEIVSMITQAKIDDKYDYIFVEAALLLDDHYNVFCDETWYIYADEDSRRKRLKESRGYSDEKIDGIIKSQLGEEEFKKGCDIVVDNSGNINDTYAQLVKLLQM
;
A
#
# COMPACT_ATOMS: atom_id res chain seq x y z
N VAL A 1 15.92 0.70 -19.06
CA VAL A 1 15.42 -0.06 -19.39
C VAL A 1 13.97 -0.32 -19.04
N ILE A 2 13.60 -1.19 -18.13
CA ILE A 2 12.18 -1.51 -17.91
C ILE A 2 11.36 -0.26 -17.52
N PHE A 3 11.86 0.59 -16.65
CA PHE A 3 11.16 1.78 -16.20
C PHE A 3 11.06 2.88 -17.26
N SER A 4 11.94 2.88 -18.24
CA SER A 4 11.92 3.85 -19.34
C SER A 4 11.12 3.36 -20.55
N ASN A 5 10.64 2.11 -20.55
CA ASN A 5 9.86 1.53 -21.63
C ASN A 5 8.50 1.03 -21.11
N PRO A 6 7.42 1.82 -21.27
CA PRO A 6 6.10 1.45 -20.78
C PRO A 6 5.59 0.10 -21.29
N ASN A 7 5.85 -0.23 -22.55
CA ASN A 7 5.37 -1.48 -23.14
C ASN A 7 6.04 -2.71 -22.50
N LYS A 8 7.35 -2.64 -22.28
CA LYS A 8 8.08 -3.73 -21.60
C LYS A 8 7.62 -3.88 -20.16
N ARG A 9 7.36 -2.77 -19.47
CA ARG A 9 6.86 -2.79 -18.11
C ARG A 9 5.47 -3.45 -18.02
N ILE A 10 4.58 -3.14 -18.94
CA ILE A 10 3.24 -3.72 -19.00
C ILE A 10 3.32 -5.24 -19.22
N VAL A 11 4.13 -5.69 -20.16
CA VAL A 11 4.34 -7.12 -20.43
C VAL A 11 4.90 -7.83 -19.21
N LEU A 12 5.94 -7.27 -18.59
CA LEU A 12 6.55 -7.84 -17.39
C LEU A 12 5.54 -7.95 -16.24
N ASN A 13 4.77 -6.89 -15.99
CA ASN A 13 3.77 -6.88 -14.95
C ASN A 13 2.65 -7.89 -15.20
N SER A 14 2.26 -8.10 -16.46
CA SER A 14 1.25 -9.10 -16.81
C SER A 14 1.68 -10.53 -16.48
N ILE A 15 2.98 -10.78 -16.38
CA ILE A 15 3.55 -12.08 -16.00
C ILE A 15 3.75 -12.16 -14.50
N ILE A 16 4.34 -11.13 -13.89
CA ILE A 16 4.77 -11.14 -12.49
C ILE A 16 3.59 -10.97 -11.53
N HIS A 17 2.67 -10.03 -11.78
CA HIS A 17 1.59 -9.73 -10.84
C HIS A 17 0.69 -10.93 -10.54
N PRO A 18 0.25 -11.72 -11.54
CA PRO A 18 -0.55 -12.92 -11.23
C PRO A 18 0.19 -13.96 -10.42
N VAL A 19 1.51 -14.14 -10.65
CA VAL A 19 2.34 -15.09 -9.92
C VAL A 19 2.49 -14.65 -8.46
N VAL A 20 2.79 -13.37 -8.22
CA VAL A 20 2.92 -12.82 -6.87
C VAL A 20 1.59 -12.91 -6.13
N LYS A 21 0.49 -12.56 -6.78
CA LYS A 21 -0.85 -12.64 -6.19
C LYS A 21 -1.19 -14.06 -5.77
N LYS A 22 -0.92 -15.03 -6.62
CA LYS A 22 -1.15 -16.45 -6.32
C LYS A 22 -0.36 -16.88 -5.09
N GLU A 23 0.89 -16.47 -4.98
CA GLU A 23 1.75 -16.78 -3.83
C GLU A 23 1.20 -16.15 -2.54
N ILE A 24 0.78 -14.89 -2.60
CA ILE A 24 0.20 -14.21 -1.43
C ILE A 24 -1.08 -14.91 -0.97
N VAL A 25 -1.98 -15.28 -1.88
CA VAL A 25 -3.21 -16.02 -1.56
C VAL A 25 -2.88 -17.35 -0.92
N SER A 26 -1.86 -18.05 -1.44
CA SER A 26 -1.39 -19.32 -0.89
C SER A 26 -0.87 -19.15 0.54
N MET A 27 -0.10 -18.11 0.80
CA MET A 27 0.42 -17.81 2.15
C MET A 27 -0.70 -17.48 3.13
N ILE A 28 -1.70 -16.70 2.70
CA ILE A 28 -2.87 -16.39 3.53
C ILE A 28 -3.66 -17.66 3.86
N THR A 29 -3.90 -18.50 2.88
CA THR A 29 -4.62 -19.75 3.06
C THR A 29 -3.91 -20.65 4.06
N GLN A 30 -2.59 -20.79 3.94
CA GLN A 30 -1.79 -21.56 4.87
C GLN A 30 -1.82 -20.98 6.29
N ALA A 31 -1.73 -19.68 6.43
CA ALA A 31 -1.80 -19.01 7.73
C ALA A 31 -3.15 -19.22 8.41
N LYS A 32 -4.25 -19.25 7.64
CA LYS A 32 -5.59 -19.55 8.15
C LYS A 32 -5.70 -21.01 8.62
N ILE A 33 -5.10 -21.92 7.88
CA ILE A 33 -5.06 -23.34 8.24
C ILE A 33 -4.28 -23.55 9.54
N ASP A 34 -3.14 -22.87 9.68
CA ASP A 34 -2.29 -22.96 10.87
C ASP A 34 -2.98 -22.45 12.15
N ASP A 35 -3.90 -21.49 11.99
CA ASP A 35 -4.75 -20.94 13.07
C ASP A 35 -3.94 -20.46 14.29
N LYS A 36 -2.80 -19.83 14.02
CA LYS A 36 -1.89 -19.30 15.05
C LYS A 36 -1.93 -17.79 15.18
N TYR A 37 -2.58 -17.11 14.23
CA TYR A 37 -2.49 -15.66 14.08
C TYR A 37 -3.85 -15.01 14.26
N ASP A 38 -3.88 -13.94 15.04
CA ASP A 38 -5.07 -13.10 15.20
C ASP A 38 -5.29 -12.23 13.96
N TYR A 39 -4.19 -11.78 13.33
CA TYR A 39 -4.21 -10.89 12.19
C TYR A 39 -3.22 -11.34 11.13
N ILE A 40 -3.59 -11.13 9.87
CA ILE A 40 -2.71 -11.32 8.72
C ILE A 40 -2.72 -10.00 7.96
N PHE A 41 -1.55 -9.39 7.78
CA PHE A 41 -1.41 -8.12 7.08
C PHE A 41 -0.80 -8.35 5.70
N VAL A 42 -1.39 -7.70 4.70
CA VAL A 42 -0.85 -7.64 3.35
C VAL A 42 -0.57 -6.17 3.02
N GLU A 43 0.68 -5.86 2.73
CA GLU A 43 1.09 -4.55 2.27
C GLU A 43 1.50 -4.64 0.81
N ALA A 44 0.91 -3.81 -0.03
CA ALA A 44 1.23 -3.79 -1.45
C ALA A 44 1.04 -2.39 -2.01
N ALA A 45 2.00 -1.93 -2.81
CA ALA A 45 1.97 -0.61 -3.44
C ALA A 45 0.79 -0.45 -4.40
N LEU A 46 0.39 -1.51 -5.07
CA LEU A 46 -0.70 -1.54 -6.05
C LEU A 46 -1.88 -2.37 -5.55
N LEU A 47 -2.16 -2.31 -4.25
CA LEU A 47 -3.15 -3.17 -3.62
C LEU A 47 -4.54 -3.04 -4.27
N LEU A 48 -5.03 -1.83 -4.47
CA LEU A 48 -6.33 -1.61 -5.11
C LEU A 48 -6.28 -1.86 -6.62
N ASP A 49 -5.20 -1.44 -7.29
CA ASP A 49 -5.05 -1.63 -8.74
C ASP A 49 -5.06 -3.11 -9.12
N ASP A 50 -4.45 -3.96 -8.29
CA ASP A 50 -4.39 -5.40 -8.50
C ASP A 50 -5.52 -6.15 -7.80
N HIS A 51 -6.49 -5.45 -7.24
CA HIS A 51 -7.68 -6.02 -6.59
C HIS A 51 -7.37 -6.94 -5.41
N TYR A 52 -6.31 -6.69 -4.66
CA TYR A 52 -5.99 -7.45 -3.45
C TYR A 52 -7.06 -7.31 -2.36
N ASN A 53 -7.82 -6.22 -2.38
CA ASN A 53 -8.90 -6.00 -1.44
C ASN A 53 -10.00 -7.07 -1.51
N VAL A 54 -10.10 -7.79 -2.62
CA VAL A 54 -11.13 -8.83 -2.82
C VAL A 54 -10.99 -9.98 -1.83
N PHE A 55 -9.76 -10.34 -1.45
CA PHE A 55 -9.53 -11.44 -0.50
C PHE A 55 -9.11 -10.98 0.89
N CYS A 56 -9.22 -9.70 1.18
CA CYS A 56 -9.00 -9.14 2.51
C CYS A 56 -10.34 -8.90 3.20
N ASP A 57 -10.40 -9.12 4.51
CA ASP A 57 -11.59 -8.83 5.29
C ASP A 57 -11.80 -7.32 5.42
N GLU A 58 -10.70 -6.58 5.48
CA GLU A 58 -10.70 -5.15 5.66
C GLU A 58 -9.50 -4.53 4.96
N THR A 59 -9.69 -3.39 4.32
CA THR A 59 -8.63 -2.68 3.62
C THR A 59 -8.40 -1.32 4.26
N TRP A 60 -7.16 -1.05 4.64
CA TRP A 60 -6.77 0.19 5.30
C TRP A 60 -5.98 1.08 4.37
N TYR A 61 -6.35 2.35 4.35
CA TYR A 61 -5.57 3.38 3.69
C TYR A 61 -4.69 4.08 4.72
N ILE A 62 -3.39 3.91 4.59
CA ILE A 62 -2.43 4.63 5.42
C ILE A 62 -2.19 5.98 4.76
N TYR A 63 -2.91 6.98 5.23
CA TYR A 63 -2.91 8.32 4.65
C TYR A 63 -1.83 9.19 5.25
N ALA A 64 -1.18 9.97 4.42
CA ALA A 64 -0.35 11.09 4.84
C ALA A 64 -0.62 12.25 3.88
N ASP A 65 -0.71 13.47 4.41
CA ASP A 65 -0.90 14.64 3.56
C ASP A 65 0.29 14.84 2.60
N GLU A 66 0.06 15.58 1.52
CA GLU A 66 1.07 15.74 0.48
C GLU A 66 2.35 16.40 1.01
N ASP A 67 2.22 17.41 1.86
CA ASP A 67 3.38 18.12 2.42
C ASP A 67 4.24 17.18 3.27
N SER A 68 3.61 16.35 4.10
CA SER A 68 4.30 15.35 4.91
C SER A 68 5.02 14.32 4.04
N ARG A 69 4.37 13.84 2.98
CA ARG A 69 4.96 12.89 2.04
C ARG A 69 6.16 13.49 1.32
N ARG A 70 6.05 14.72 0.84
CA ARG A 70 7.14 15.43 0.17
C ARG A 70 8.33 15.60 1.10
N LYS A 71 8.09 16.05 2.31
CA LYS A 71 9.12 16.23 3.33
C LYS A 71 9.86 14.91 3.62
N ARG A 72 9.12 13.84 3.82
CA ARG A 72 9.69 12.52 4.11
C ARG A 72 10.53 11.98 2.96
N LEU A 73 10.08 12.13 1.73
CA LEU A 73 10.82 11.69 0.56
C LEU A 73 12.12 12.49 0.37
N LYS A 74 12.10 13.79 0.64
CA LYS A 74 13.31 14.62 0.61
C LYS A 74 14.29 14.24 1.70
N GLU A 75 13.83 14.11 2.94
CA GLU A 75 14.69 13.87 4.11
C GLU A 75 15.25 12.45 4.13
N SER A 76 14.41 11.45 3.85
CA SER A 76 14.83 10.05 3.99
C SER A 76 15.47 9.47 2.73
N ARG A 77 15.13 9.96 1.55
CA ARG A 77 15.62 9.42 0.27
C ARG A 77 16.35 10.42 -0.61
N GLY A 78 16.36 11.70 -0.22
CA GLY A 78 17.04 12.74 -0.98
C GLY A 78 16.48 12.97 -2.39
N TYR A 79 15.19 12.67 -2.61
CA TYR A 79 14.57 12.85 -3.91
C TYR A 79 14.38 14.31 -4.26
N SER A 80 14.55 14.64 -5.55
CA SER A 80 14.27 15.98 -6.09
C SER A 80 12.76 16.23 -6.15
N ASP A 81 12.37 17.51 -6.21
CA ASP A 81 10.96 17.88 -6.37
C ASP A 81 10.35 17.27 -7.64
N GLU A 82 11.10 17.24 -8.74
CA GLU A 82 10.66 16.66 -9.99
C GLU A 82 10.34 15.16 -9.86
N LYS A 83 11.21 14.42 -9.16
CA LYS A 83 11.00 13.00 -8.91
C LYS A 83 9.80 12.77 -8.01
N ILE A 84 9.63 13.58 -6.98
CA ILE A 84 8.48 13.53 -6.07
C ILE A 84 7.18 13.81 -6.84
N ASP A 85 7.16 14.82 -7.69
CA ASP A 85 6.01 15.15 -8.54
C ASP A 85 5.61 13.95 -9.41
N GLY A 86 6.60 13.30 -10.01
CA GLY A 86 6.38 12.10 -10.83
C GLY A 86 5.77 10.95 -10.03
N ILE A 87 6.26 10.71 -8.83
CA ILE A 87 5.73 9.67 -7.94
C ILE A 87 4.27 9.95 -7.56
N ILE A 88 3.99 11.18 -7.15
CA ILE A 88 2.63 11.57 -6.74
C ILE A 88 1.65 11.46 -7.90
N LYS A 89 2.04 11.88 -9.11
CA LYS A 89 1.21 11.78 -10.31
C LYS A 89 0.93 10.34 -10.72
N SER A 90 1.85 9.41 -10.44
CA SER A 90 1.70 8.00 -10.82
C SER A 90 0.82 7.21 -9.88
N GLN A 91 0.51 7.73 -8.70
CA GLN A 91 -0.33 7.08 -7.71
C GLN A 91 -1.80 7.43 -7.90
N LEU A 92 -2.68 6.58 -7.38
CA LEU A 92 -4.10 6.89 -7.27
C LEU A 92 -4.28 8.12 -6.37
N GLY A 93 -5.30 8.92 -6.65
CA GLY A 93 -5.65 10.07 -5.83
C GLY A 93 -6.24 9.65 -4.47
N GLU A 94 -6.25 10.59 -3.52
CA GLU A 94 -6.78 10.35 -2.17
C GLU A 94 -8.24 9.87 -2.21
N GLU A 95 -9.04 10.43 -3.11
CA GLU A 95 -10.46 10.08 -3.20
C GLU A 95 -10.65 8.62 -3.65
N GLU A 96 -9.83 8.15 -4.58
CA GLU A 96 -9.89 6.76 -5.04
C GLU A 96 -9.47 5.79 -3.93
N PHE A 97 -8.42 6.12 -3.16
CA PHE A 97 -8.02 5.32 -2.01
C PHE A 97 -9.10 5.29 -0.93
N LYS A 98 -9.69 6.44 -0.61
CA LYS A 98 -10.75 6.52 0.40
C LYS A 98 -11.99 5.74 0.01
N LYS A 99 -12.34 5.74 -1.27
CA LYS A 99 -13.47 4.94 -1.79
C LYS A 99 -13.19 3.45 -1.80
N GLY A 100 -11.94 3.06 -2.07
CA GLY A 100 -11.55 1.66 -2.18
C GLY A 100 -11.18 1.00 -0.86
N CYS A 101 -11.01 1.78 0.22
CA CYS A 101 -10.60 1.30 1.52
C CYS A 101 -11.68 1.49 2.57
N ASP A 102 -11.71 0.60 3.55
CA ASP A 102 -12.72 0.60 4.61
C ASP A 102 -12.36 1.58 5.73
N ILE A 103 -11.07 1.73 6.01
CA ILE A 103 -10.55 2.53 7.12
C ILE A 103 -9.43 3.43 6.63
N VAL A 104 -9.35 4.63 7.17
CA VAL A 104 -8.25 5.58 6.94
C VAL A 104 -7.47 5.73 8.24
N VAL A 105 -6.17 5.46 8.18
CA VAL A 105 -5.23 5.73 9.28
C VAL A 105 -4.42 6.95 8.88
N ASP A 106 -4.51 8.01 9.67
CA ASP A 106 -3.77 9.24 9.39
C ASP A 106 -2.35 9.16 9.94
N ASN A 107 -1.40 9.03 9.04
CA ASN A 107 0.02 8.95 9.34
C ASN A 107 0.76 10.27 9.03
N SER A 108 0.03 11.39 8.98
CA SER A 108 0.63 12.71 8.73
C SER A 108 1.38 13.27 9.94
N GLY A 109 0.97 12.89 11.14
CA GLY A 109 1.53 13.38 12.39
C GLY A 109 2.77 12.59 12.85
N ASN A 110 2.98 12.55 14.16
CA ASN A 110 4.08 11.79 14.73
C ASN A 110 3.70 10.31 14.90
N ILE A 111 4.70 9.48 15.22
CA ILE A 111 4.50 8.04 15.35
C ILE A 111 3.54 7.68 16.51
N ASN A 112 3.49 8.48 17.55
CA ASN A 112 2.60 8.24 18.68
C ASN A 112 1.13 8.40 18.29
N ASP A 113 0.82 9.36 17.43
CA ASP A 113 -0.53 9.56 16.91
C ASP A 113 -0.98 8.39 16.05
N THR A 114 -0.09 7.91 15.18
CA THR A 114 -0.34 6.74 14.36
C THR A 114 -0.53 5.49 15.22
N TYR A 115 0.34 5.29 16.19
CA TYR A 115 0.26 4.16 17.12
C TYR A 115 -1.07 4.15 17.89
N ALA A 116 -1.52 5.29 18.38
CA ALA A 116 -2.79 5.40 19.10
C ALA A 116 -3.98 4.98 18.24
N GLN A 117 -3.99 5.36 16.96
CA GLN A 117 -5.02 4.92 16.01
C GLN A 117 -5.00 3.40 15.80
N LEU A 118 -3.81 2.82 15.63
CA LEU A 118 -3.66 1.39 15.42
C LEU A 118 -4.10 0.58 16.65
N VAL A 119 -3.73 1.02 17.84
CA VAL A 119 -4.17 0.40 19.10
C VAL A 119 -5.69 0.34 19.18
N LYS A 120 -6.35 1.45 18.85
CA LYS A 120 -7.81 1.53 18.88
C LYS A 120 -8.45 0.60 17.85
N LEU A 121 -7.91 0.55 16.63
CA LEU A 121 -8.44 -0.28 15.55
C LEU A 121 -8.27 -1.77 15.82
N LEU A 122 -7.15 -2.16 16.39
CA LEU A 122 -6.83 -3.55 16.70
C LEU A 122 -7.30 -3.98 18.10
N GLN A 123 -7.85 -3.07 18.86
CA GLN A 123 -8.30 -3.33 20.25
C GLN A 123 -7.18 -3.91 21.12
N MET A 124 -6.02 -3.37 20.92
CA MET A 124 -4.83 -3.79 21.68
C MET A 124 -4.80 -3.22 23.10
#